data_14b9aad2dabc4dd1bc1789e7558cf5cc
#
_entry.id   14b9aad2dabc4dd1bc1789e7558cf5cc
#
_cell.length_a   1.000
_cell.length_b   1.000
_cell.length_c   1.000
_cell.angle_alpha   90.00
_cell.angle_beta   90.00
_cell.angle_gamma   90.00
#
_symmetry.space_group_name_H-M   'P 1'
#
loop_
_entity.id
_entity.type
_entity.pdbx_description
1 polymer ?
#
loop_
_entity_poly.entity_id
_entity_poly.type
_entity_poly.pdbx_seq_one_letter_code
_entity_poly.pdbx_strand_id
1 'polypeptide(L)'
;MQVEPTQRQEPTAEVLGFSLNIAIETLSEIDRLGKSFLQELGVESFDSTLFYPYQYRLNFFQEIFDRLGWPGLFMLGAKIPERVAQVFEKKGTPSTYLLVIEPYMQELVHLIDFQNLRQTRQALEKMVVLHNQELTLDSNRGLRGKDAISQWTHVEEPAEDGEIARFLLTNVSLSPLKFEAALRSNCLYCFRKIFPESVDLTYEFVPEKSQSLGLHHQCSFRLIFRPMEKGFTHATRWSMQLENIQKQLYKNALDFAFDQEKLVKEKAQKIDELMLNVLPRKIVDRLESGEKTISDGCPNATILFSDIVGFSAMSVSQSAEELVSLLNDLFTKFDQRALSLGVEKIKTIGDAYMVAGGLEGDGKQDAIRVVQMAIGMFTDLAEFNQQHQMALQMRVGINSGPVVAGIIGHTKFSYDLWGNTVNTASRMESTSLPGKIQISPSTYLQVKEYFDIQARELVECKGLGQIMTYFVHGHQGSQGGLEFGVTN
;
A
#
# COMPACT_ATOMS: atom_id res chain seq x y z
N MET A 1 -18.03 -19.64 -17.87
CA MET A 1 -18.56 -20.11 -16.56
C MET A 1 -17.81 -19.31 -15.49
N GLN A 2 -18.40 -18.20 -15.09
CA GLN A 2 -17.88 -17.36 -13.99
C GLN A 2 -18.14 -18.14 -12.69
N VAL A 3 -17.09 -18.43 -11.96
CA VAL A 3 -17.19 -18.99 -10.60
C VAL A 3 -17.58 -17.81 -9.72
N GLU A 4 -18.83 -17.78 -9.26
CA GLU A 4 -19.27 -16.85 -8.22
C GLU A 4 -18.36 -17.01 -7.00
N PRO A 5 -17.97 -15.90 -6.34
CA PRO A 5 -17.21 -15.98 -5.10
C PRO A 5 -18.13 -16.62 -4.05
N THR A 6 -17.76 -17.80 -3.57
CA THR A 6 -18.37 -18.45 -2.42
C THR A 6 -18.47 -17.42 -1.28
N GLN A 7 -19.70 -17.04 -0.93
CA GLN A 7 -19.98 -16.23 0.26
C GLN A 7 -19.30 -16.94 1.44
N ARG A 8 -18.28 -16.30 2.05
CA ARG A 8 -17.72 -16.76 3.31
C ARG A 8 -18.85 -16.67 4.33
N GLN A 9 -19.31 -17.82 4.81
CA GLN A 9 -20.25 -17.86 5.93
C GLN A 9 -19.56 -17.17 7.12
N GLU A 10 -20.18 -16.13 7.64
CA GLU A 10 -19.71 -15.49 8.87
C GLU A 10 -19.95 -16.45 10.05
N PRO A 11 -19.00 -16.56 10.98
CA PRO A 11 -19.18 -17.41 12.15
C PRO A 11 -20.32 -16.85 13.02
N THR A 12 -21.21 -17.73 13.50
CA THR A 12 -22.31 -17.38 14.41
C THR A 12 -21.83 -17.19 15.88
N ALA A 13 -20.51 -17.16 16.09
CA ALA A 13 -19.90 -16.99 17.39
C ALA A 13 -19.91 -15.53 17.87
N GLU A 14 -20.04 -15.34 19.16
CA GLU A 14 -20.00 -14.04 19.81
C GLU A 14 -19.01 -14.07 20.99
N VAL A 15 -18.45 -12.91 21.32
CA VAL A 15 -17.49 -12.69 22.41
C VAL A 15 -18.03 -11.68 23.42
N LEU A 16 -17.87 -11.97 24.70
CA LEU A 16 -18.28 -11.05 25.77
C LEU A 16 -17.39 -9.81 25.81
N GLY A 17 -17.99 -8.62 25.91
CA GLY A 17 -17.26 -7.34 25.97
C GLY A 17 -16.21 -7.28 27.08
N PHE A 18 -16.45 -7.95 28.21
CA PHE A 18 -15.46 -8.14 29.27
C PHE A 18 -14.14 -8.75 28.75
N SER A 19 -14.22 -9.80 27.91
CA SER A 19 -13.04 -10.46 27.34
C SER A 19 -12.30 -9.55 26.36
N LEU A 20 -13.02 -8.73 25.59
CA LEU A 20 -12.44 -7.72 24.71
C LEU A 20 -11.71 -6.63 25.50
N ASN A 21 -12.33 -6.11 26.55
CA ASN A 21 -11.72 -5.07 27.38
C ASN A 21 -10.41 -5.56 28.05
N ILE A 22 -10.41 -6.79 28.60
CA ILE A 22 -9.18 -7.37 29.15
C ILE A 22 -8.07 -7.49 28.11
N ALA A 23 -8.41 -7.92 26.89
CA ALA A 23 -7.42 -8.02 25.82
C ALA A 23 -6.82 -6.64 25.45
N ILE A 24 -7.68 -5.62 25.37
CA ILE A 24 -7.27 -4.23 25.08
C ILE A 24 -6.41 -3.64 26.20
N GLU A 25 -6.81 -3.83 27.48
CA GLU A 25 -6.01 -3.39 28.62
C GLU A 25 -4.64 -4.06 28.63
N THR A 26 -4.60 -5.38 28.39
CA THR A 26 -3.35 -6.14 28.32
C THR A 26 -2.43 -5.63 27.19
N LEU A 27 -2.99 -5.32 26.04
CA LEU A 27 -2.24 -4.75 24.92
C LEU A 27 -1.71 -3.35 25.25
N SER A 28 -2.49 -2.54 25.96
CA SER A 28 -2.07 -1.20 26.37
C SER A 28 -0.86 -1.23 27.30
N GLU A 29 -0.71 -2.30 28.09
CA GLU A 29 0.48 -2.53 28.93
C GLU A 29 1.71 -2.97 28.11
N ILE A 30 1.48 -3.73 27.04
CA ILE A 30 2.58 -4.23 26.18
C ILE A 30 3.14 -3.12 25.29
N ASP A 31 2.28 -2.37 24.59
CA ASP A 31 2.74 -1.43 23.54
C ASP A 31 1.86 -0.17 23.37
N ARG A 32 1.03 0.19 24.35
CA ARG A 32 0.09 1.33 24.29
C ARG A 32 -0.91 1.30 23.12
N LEU A 33 -1.02 0.19 22.41
CA LEU A 33 -1.84 0.03 21.20
C LEU A 33 -3.34 -0.09 21.48
N GLY A 34 -3.75 -0.45 22.70
CA GLY A 34 -5.15 -0.66 23.04
C GLY A 34 -6.03 0.57 22.82
N LYS A 35 -5.52 1.79 23.12
CA LYS A 35 -6.25 3.04 22.89
C LYS A 35 -6.41 3.36 21.40
N SER A 36 -5.38 3.11 20.59
CA SER A 36 -5.41 3.30 19.14
C SER A 36 -6.47 2.39 18.51
N PHE A 37 -6.52 1.14 18.93
CA PHE A 37 -7.51 0.17 18.44
C PHE A 37 -8.97 0.59 18.76
N LEU A 38 -9.23 1.09 19.96
CA LEU A 38 -10.57 1.63 20.32
C LEU A 38 -10.95 2.83 19.46
N GLN A 39 -9.99 3.74 19.18
CA GLN A 39 -10.21 4.90 18.32
C GLN A 39 -10.57 4.50 16.88
N GLU A 40 -9.90 3.50 16.33
CA GLU A 40 -10.19 2.98 14.99
C GLU A 40 -11.58 2.35 14.89
N LEU A 41 -12.07 1.74 15.98
CA LEU A 41 -13.43 1.23 16.08
C LEU A 41 -14.49 2.31 16.37
N GLY A 42 -14.08 3.53 16.71
CA GLY A 42 -15.00 4.62 17.10
C GLY A 42 -15.71 4.40 18.42
N VAL A 43 -15.12 3.63 19.34
CA VAL A 43 -15.67 3.33 20.67
C VAL A 43 -14.67 3.66 21.77
N GLU A 44 -15.16 4.04 22.95
CA GLU A 44 -14.30 4.28 24.12
C GLU A 44 -13.99 2.98 24.88
N SER A 45 -14.94 2.08 24.95
CA SER A 45 -14.84 0.75 25.57
C SER A 45 -16.00 -0.14 25.15
N PHE A 46 -15.90 -1.45 25.40
CA PHE A 46 -17.01 -2.39 25.24
C PHE A 46 -17.79 -2.54 26.54
N ASP A 47 -19.13 -2.66 26.45
CA ASP A 47 -19.93 -3.02 27.62
C ASP A 47 -19.58 -4.45 28.09
N SER A 48 -19.10 -4.59 29.32
CA SER A 48 -18.62 -5.85 29.86
C SER A 48 -19.70 -6.92 30.00
N THR A 49 -20.96 -6.56 29.90
CA THR A 49 -22.13 -7.46 30.09
C THR A 49 -22.75 -7.90 28.77
N LEU A 50 -22.42 -7.22 27.65
CA LEU A 50 -22.96 -7.51 26.34
C LEU A 50 -22.04 -8.44 25.55
N PHE A 51 -22.65 -9.17 24.59
CA PHE A 51 -21.94 -9.99 23.64
C PHE A 51 -21.83 -9.25 22.31
N TYR A 52 -20.66 -9.37 21.67
CA TYR A 52 -20.31 -8.74 20.39
C TYR A 52 -19.95 -9.81 19.35
N PRO A 53 -20.09 -9.53 18.04
CA PRO A 53 -19.66 -10.45 17.00
C PRO A 53 -18.20 -10.88 17.20
N TYR A 54 -17.91 -12.16 17.02
CA TYR A 54 -16.56 -12.71 17.20
C TYR A 54 -15.52 -12.04 16.30
N GLN A 55 -15.95 -11.41 15.20
CA GLN A 55 -15.11 -10.65 14.29
C GLN A 55 -14.29 -9.54 15.01
N TYR A 56 -14.84 -8.91 16.06
CA TYR A 56 -14.08 -7.93 16.85
C TYR A 56 -12.83 -8.53 17.48
N ARG A 57 -12.93 -9.77 17.99
CA ARG A 57 -11.77 -10.48 18.55
C ARG A 57 -10.76 -10.85 17.46
N LEU A 58 -11.23 -11.26 16.30
CA LEU A 58 -10.36 -11.58 15.16
C LEU A 58 -9.63 -10.34 14.64
N ASN A 59 -10.31 -9.22 14.52
CA ASN A 59 -9.71 -7.94 14.10
C ASN A 59 -8.64 -7.48 15.09
N PHE A 60 -8.90 -7.62 16.40
CA PHE A 60 -7.94 -7.29 17.43
C PHE A 60 -6.66 -8.15 17.33
N PHE A 61 -6.78 -9.48 17.17
CA PHE A 61 -5.63 -10.34 16.97
C PHE A 61 -4.90 -10.04 15.65
N GLN A 62 -5.64 -9.67 14.60
CA GLN A 62 -5.04 -9.27 13.33
C GLN A 62 -4.16 -8.03 13.49
N GLU A 63 -4.67 -7.00 14.16
CA GLU A 63 -3.94 -5.76 14.42
C GLU A 63 -2.64 -6.00 15.19
N ILE A 64 -2.70 -6.86 16.22
CA ILE A 64 -1.50 -7.26 16.97
C ILE A 64 -0.51 -7.99 16.06
N PHE A 65 -0.99 -8.89 15.23
CA PHE A 65 -0.14 -9.63 14.31
C PHE A 65 0.53 -8.70 13.30
N ASP A 66 -0.21 -7.76 12.75
CA ASP A 66 0.28 -6.82 11.75
C ASP A 66 1.34 -5.88 12.32
N ARG A 67 1.22 -5.46 13.59
CA ARG A 67 2.16 -4.55 14.26
C ARG A 67 3.32 -5.25 14.97
N LEU A 68 3.07 -6.37 15.65
CA LEU A 68 4.05 -7.02 16.53
C LEU A 68 4.43 -8.44 16.10
N GLY A 69 3.78 -8.98 15.07
CA GLY A 69 4.02 -10.33 14.58
C GLY A 69 3.69 -11.44 15.58
N TRP A 70 4.25 -12.62 15.35
CA TRP A 70 4.10 -13.80 16.20
C TRP A 70 4.46 -13.57 17.68
N PRO A 71 5.57 -12.86 18.01
CA PRO A 71 5.91 -12.62 19.41
C PRO A 71 4.88 -11.78 20.16
N GLY A 72 4.24 -10.80 19.49
CA GLY A 72 3.16 -10.00 20.09
C GLY A 72 1.96 -10.85 20.46
N LEU A 73 1.51 -11.74 19.57
CA LEU A 73 0.44 -12.70 19.85
C LEU A 73 0.81 -13.67 20.97
N PHE A 74 2.07 -14.14 21.03
CA PHE A 74 2.56 -15.01 22.09
C PHE A 74 2.50 -14.30 23.45
N MET A 75 2.98 -13.08 23.57
CA MET A 75 2.93 -12.29 24.81
C MET A 75 1.50 -12.02 25.26
N LEU A 76 0.61 -11.71 24.34
CA LEU A 76 -0.79 -11.52 24.62
C LEU A 76 -1.42 -12.80 25.17
N GLY A 77 -1.19 -13.94 24.53
CA GLY A 77 -1.68 -15.26 24.98
C GLY A 77 -1.22 -15.63 26.38
N ALA A 78 -0.01 -15.22 26.77
CA ALA A 78 0.52 -15.45 28.13
C ALA A 78 -0.13 -14.50 29.16
N LYS A 79 -0.36 -13.25 28.82
CA LYS A 79 -0.82 -12.22 29.78
C LYS A 79 -2.34 -12.15 29.97
N ILE A 80 -3.14 -12.46 28.97
CA ILE A 80 -4.61 -12.44 29.09
C ILE A 80 -5.10 -13.40 30.19
N PRO A 81 -4.70 -14.67 30.24
CA PRO A 81 -5.14 -15.58 31.30
C PRO A 81 -4.72 -15.12 32.70
N GLU A 82 -3.51 -14.58 32.85
CA GLU A 82 -3.01 -14.03 34.11
C GLU A 82 -3.92 -12.86 34.58
N ARG A 83 -4.24 -11.94 33.68
CA ARG A 83 -5.11 -10.80 33.97
C ARG A 83 -6.53 -11.22 34.35
N VAL A 84 -7.08 -12.20 33.64
CA VAL A 84 -8.38 -12.80 33.96
C VAL A 84 -8.39 -13.37 35.37
N ALA A 85 -7.35 -14.14 35.73
CA ALA A 85 -7.23 -14.71 37.07
C ALA A 85 -7.20 -13.62 38.15
N GLN A 86 -6.40 -12.57 38.01
CA GLN A 86 -6.33 -11.44 38.93
C GLN A 86 -7.67 -10.73 39.14
N VAL A 87 -8.46 -10.56 38.05
CA VAL A 87 -9.79 -9.93 38.16
C VAL A 87 -10.76 -10.79 38.96
N PHE A 88 -10.73 -12.10 38.79
CA PHE A 88 -11.59 -13.02 39.55
C PHE A 88 -11.19 -13.11 41.02
N GLU A 89 -9.89 -13.13 41.32
CA GLU A 89 -9.37 -13.08 42.69
C GLU A 89 -9.81 -11.80 43.41
N LYS A 90 -9.71 -10.64 42.77
CA LYS A 90 -10.20 -9.37 43.33
C LYS A 90 -11.70 -9.35 43.62
N LYS A 91 -12.50 -10.13 42.88
CA LYS A 91 -13.95 -10.27 43.08
C LYS A 91 -14.31 -11.31 44.15
N GLY A 92 -13.31 -11.94 44.78
CA GLY A 92 -13.55 -12.96 45.83
C GLY A 92 -14.13 -14.27 45.31
N THR A 93 -14.08 -14.51 43.99
CA THR A 93 -14.46 -15.78 43.37
C THR A 93 -13.17 -16.58 43.08
N PRO A 94 -12.90 -17.66 43.85
CA PRO A 94 -11.73 -18.49 43.63
C PRO A 94 -11.81 -19.12 42.24
N SER A 95 -10.66 -19.17 41.54
CA SER A 95 -10.58 -19.85 40.23
C SER A 95 -10.88 -21.35 40.43
N THR A 96 -11.41 -22.00 39.41
CA THR A 96 -11.63 -23.46 39.39
C THR A 96 -10.32 -24.20 39.66
N TYR A 97 -9.20 -23.61 39.31
CA TYR A 97 -7.85 -24.12 39.55
C TYR A 97 -7.59 -24.30 41.07
N LEU A 98 -7.78 -23.24 41.88
CA LEU A 98 -7.47 -23.29 43.31
C LEU A 98 -8.39 -24.27 44.10
N LEU A 99 -9.64 -24.42 43.66
CA LEU A 99 -10.59 -25.26 44.35
C LEU A 99 -10.53 -26.76 44.00
N VAL A 100 -10.20 -27.08 42.76
CA VAL A 100 -10.35 -28.42 42.22
C VAL A 100 -9.03 -28.98 41.68
N ILE A 101 -8.30 -28.21 40.93
CA ILE A 101 -7.13 -28.71 40.17
C ILE A 101 -5.89 -28.78 41.07
N GLU A 102 -5.61 -27.75 41.85
CA GLU A 102 -4.41 -27.68 42.70
C GLU A 102 -4.30 -28.83 43.70
N PRO A 103 -5.35 -29.17 44.49
CA PRO A 103 -5.28 -30.30 45.41
C PRO A 103 -5.03 -31.63 44.72
N TYR A 104 -5.69 -31.84 43.56
CA TYR A 104 -5.52 -33.07 42.80
C TYR A 104 -4.13 -33.19 42.12
N MET A 105 -3.56 -32.06 41.72
CA MET A 105 -2.22 -32.00 41.18
C MET A 105 -1.15 -32.39 42.24
N GLN A 106 -1.34 -31.94 43.49
CA GLN A 106 -0.43 -32.31 44.56
C GLN A 106 -0.42 -33.84 44.82
N GLU A 107 -1.57 -34.51 44.70
CA GLU A 107 -1.62 -35.99 44.78
C GLU A 107 -0.90 -36.63 43.60
N LEU A 108 -1.01 -36.10 42.38
CA LEU A 108 -0.35 -36.66 41.21
C LEU A 108 1.19 -36.49 41.24
N VAL A 109 1.69 -35.43 41.86
CA VAL A 109 3.12 -35.19 42.05
C VAL A 109 3.79 -36.32 42.85
N HIS A 110 3.13 -36.80 43.89
CA HIS A 110 3.65 -37.91 44.69
C HIS A 110 3.72 -39.24 43.95
N LEU A 111 3.08 -39.35 42.76
CA LEU A 111 3.15 -40.54 41.91
C LEU A 111 4.32 -40.49 40.90
N ILE A 112 5.04 -39.38 40.82
CA ILE A 112 6.21 -39.24 39.94
C ILE A 112 7.39 -39.89 40.60
N ASP A 113 7.77 -41.04 40.05
CA ASP A 113 8.92 -41.85 40.49
C ASP A 113 9.78 -42.23 39.28
N PHE A 114 10.97 -41.67 39.21
CA PHE A 114 11.91 -41.92 38.10
C PHE A 114 12.42 -43.36 38.04
N GLN A 115 12.26 -44.13 39.10
CA GLN A 115 12.54 -45.57 39.11
C GLN A 115 11.37 -46.38 38.54
N ASN A 116 10.17 -45.83 38.54
CA ASN A 116 8.96 -46.44 38.00
C ASN A 116 8.37 -45.59 36.87
N LEU A 117 8.99 -45.68 35.69
CA LEU A 117 8.60 -44.90 34.51
C LEU A 117 7.12 -45.09 34.11
N ARG A 118 6.56 -46.29 34.35
CA ARG A 118 5.15 -46.56 34.04
C ARG A 118 4.22 -45.74 34.91
N GLN A 119 4.49 -45.69 36.21
CA GLN A 119 3.70 -44.88 37.14
C GLN A 119 3.87 -43.38 36.85
N THR A 120 5.07 -42.92 36.56
CA THR A 120 5.37 -41.54 36.17
C THR A 120 4.61 -41.15 34.91
N ARG A 121 4.63 -41.99 33.86
CA ARG A 121 3.85 -41.71 32.62
C ARG A 121 2.37 -41.61 32.88
N GLN A 122 1.79 -42.50 33.70
CA GLN A 122 0.35 -42.40 34.07
C GLN A 122 0.02 -41.13 34.84
N ALA A 123 0.90 -40.66 35.74
CA ALA A 123 0.74 -39.41 36.45
C ALA A 123 0.79 -38.22 35.49
N LEU A 124 1.75 -38.21 34.56
CA LEU A 124 1.90 -37.16 33.53
C LEU A 124 0.70 -37.14 32.58
N GLU A 125 0.17 -38.28 32.17
CA GLU A 125 -1.05 -38.34 31.36
C GLU A 125 -2.23 -37.68 32.06
N LYS A 126 -2.45 -37.99 33.34
CA LYS A 126 -3.50 -37.35 34.15
C LYS A 126 -3.31 -35.85 34.27
N MET A 127 -2.05 -35.39 34.44
CA MET A 127 -1.74 -33.95 34.43
C MET A 127 -2.06 -33.29 33.10
N VAL A 128 -1.79 -33.98 31.96
CA VAL A 128 -2.16 -33.50 30.63
C VAL A 128 -3.68 -33.44 30.43
N VAL A 129 -4.43 -34.40 30.97
CA VAL A 129 -5.89 -34.35 30.99
C VAL A 129 -6.42 -33.12 31.69
N LEU A 130 -5.89 -32.82 32.88
CA LEU A 130 -6.27 -31.61 33.65
C LEU A 130 -5.89 -30.32 32.91
N HIS A 131 -4.70 -30.31 32.31
CA HIS A 131 -4.26 -29.20 31.48
C HIS A 131 -5.22 -28.93 30.32
N ASN A 132 -5.61 -29.96 29.58
CA ASN A 132 -6.56 -29.82 28.48
C ASN A 132 -7.94 -29.34 28.92
N GLN A 133 -8.42 -29.77 30.10
CA GLN A 133 -9.66 -29.27 30.68
C GLN A 133 -9.57 -27.77 30.99
N GLU A 134 -8.49 -27.32 31.61
CA GLU A 134 -8.28 -25.89 31.92
C GLU A 134 -8.13 -25.06 30.65
N LEU A 135 -7.37 -25.55 29.64
CA LEU A 135 -7.26 -24.90 28.34
C LEU A 135 -8.61 -24.75 27.66
N THR A 136 -9.45 -25.78 27.70
CA THR A 136 -10.80 -25.75 27.11
C THR A 136 -11.67 -24.71 27.81
N LEU A 137 -11.63 -24.66 29.14
CA LEU A 137 -12.35 -23.67 29.93
C LEU A 137 -11.88 -22.25 29.65
N ASP A 138 -10.56 -22.01 29.65
CA ASP A 138 -9.99 -20.69 29.39
C ASP A 138 -10.24 -20.22 27.97
N SER A 139 -10.10 -21.11 26.97
CA SER A 139 -10.31 -20.79 25.56
C SER A 139 -11.76 -20.43 25.24
N ASN A 140 -12.73 -21.00 25.99
CA ASN A 140 -14.16 -20.76 25.80
C ASN A 140 -14.73 -19.68 26.72
N ARG A 141 -13.91 -19.13 27.61
CA ARG A 141 -14.36 -18.11 28.57
C ARG A 141 -14.86 -16.86 27.84
N GLY A 142 -16.12 -16.48 28.10
CA GLY A 142 -16.76 -15.34 27.48
C GLY A 142 -17.15 -15.52 26.01
N LEU A 143 -17.18 -16.76 25.52
CA LEU A 143 -17.67 -17.10 24.18
C LEU A 143 -19.04 -17.74 24.24
N ARG A 144 -19.86 -17.53 23.21
CA ARG A 144 -21.13 -18.25 23.01
C ARG A 144 -21.40 -18.42 21.51
N GLY A 145 -22.29 -19.36 21.17
CA GLY A 145 -22.70 -19.64 19.80
C GLY A 145 -22.32 -21.07 19.36
N LYS A 146 -22.93 -21.51 18.28
CA LYS A 146 -22.74 -22.84 17.73
C LYS A 146 -21.29 -23.18 17.39
N ASP A 147 -20.55 -22.18 16.90
CA ASP A 147 -19.20 -22.33 16.35
C ASP A 147 -18.12 -21.84 17.33
N ALA A 148 -18.50 -21.40 18.52
CA ALA A 148 -17.60 -20.78 19.49
C ALA A 148 -16.73 -21.76 20.29
N ILE A 149 -16.91 -23.08 20.10
CA ILE A 149 -16.28 -24.10 20.93
C ILE A 149 -14.81 -24.27 20.51
N SER A 150 -13.90 -23.98 21.45
CA SER A 150 -12.51 -24.40 21.37
C SER A 150 -12.34 -25.72 22.10
N GLN A 151 -11.85 -26.74 21.43
CA GLN A 151 -11.69 -28.08 22.00
C GLN A 151 -10.21 -28.49 21.98
N TRP A 152 -9.74 -28.93 23.14
CA TRP A 152 -8.41 -29.50 23.31
C TRP A 152 -8.50 -31.01 23.51
N THR A 153 -7.65 -31.74 22.79
CA THR A 153 -7.49 -33.18 22.90
C THR A 153 -6.00 -33.53 23.03
N HIS A 154 -5.70 -34.73 23.49
CA HIS A 154 -4.34 -35.24 23.52
C HIS A 154 -4.27 -36.69 23.12
N VAL A 155 -3.10 -37.10 22.63
CA VAL A 155 -2.74 -38.48 22.33
C VAL A 155 -1.34 -38.71 22.86
N GLU A 156 -1.14 -39.79 23.62
CA GLU A 156 0.21 -40.23 24.02
C GLU A 156 0.94 -40.79 22.80
N GLU A 157 2.18 -40.35 22.58
CA GLU A 157 3.08 -40.84 21.55
C GLU A 157 4.22 -41.64 22.15
N PRO A 158 4.86 -42.56 21.40
CA PRO A 158 6.08 -43.24 21.86
C PRO A 158 7.18 -42.22 22.21
N ALA A 159 7.71 -42.31 23.42
CA ALA A 159 8.80 -41.44 23.87
C ALA A 159 10.11 -41.84 23.14
N GLU A 160 10.90 -40.85 22.76
CA GLU A 160 12.22 -41.00 22.15
C GLU A 160 13.34 -41.09 23.23
N ASP A 161 14.57 -41.33 22.78
CA ASP A 161 15.74 -41.40 23.71
C ASP A 161 15.89 -40.10 24.52
N GLY A 162 16.00 -40.25 25.84
CA GLY A 162 16.09 -39.13 26.78
C GLY A 162 14.76 -38.51 27.18
N GLU A 163 13.64 -39.01 26.67
CA GLU A 163 12.30 -38.55 27.02
C GLU A 163 11.61 -39.50 28.02
N ILE A 164 10.84 -38.95 28.92
CA ILE A 164 10.03 -39.72 29.87
C ILE A 164 8.65 -40.00 29.28
N ALA A 165 8.03 -38.96 28.70
CA ALA A 165 6.73 -39.07 28.05
C ALA A 165 6.61 -38.02 26.95
N ARG A 166 5.74 -38.30 25.96
CA ARG A 166 5.44 -37.46 24.83
C ARG A 166 3.93 -37.48 24.55
N PHE A 167 3.33 -36.29 24.38
CA PHE A 167 1.92 -36.15 24.08
C PHE A 167 1.71 -35.18 22.91
N LEU A 168 0.88 -35.55 21.96
CA LEU A 168 0.40 -34.62 20.93
C LEU A 168 -0.89 -33.95 21.44
N LEU A 169 -0.81 -32.65 21.68
CA LEU A 169 -1.94 -31.80 22.03
C LEU A 169 -2.54 -31.16 20.79
N THR A 170 -3.84 -31.22 20.62
CA THR A 170 -4.53 -30.66 19.47
C THR A 170 -5.65 -29.76 19.90
N ASN A 171 -5.68 -28.53 19.37
CA ASN A 171 -6.77 -27.59 19.52
C ASN A 171 -7.53 -27.43 18.22
N VAL A 172 -8.85 -27.48 18.27
CA VAL A 172 -9.74 -27.11 17.17
C VAL A 172 -10.58 -25.93 17.59
N SER A 173 -10.45 -24.80 16.90
CA SER A 173 -11.14 -23.56 17.27
C SER A 173 -11.40 -22.66 16.06
N LEU A 174 -12.14 -21.59 16.25
CA LEU A 174 -12.36 -20.53 15.24
C LEU A 174 -11.13 -19.62 15.02
N SER A 175 -10.10 -19.71 15.88
CA SER A 175 -8.93 -18.85 15.77
C SER A 175 -8.15 -19.16 14.49
N PRO A 176 -7.87 -18.18 13.62
CA PRO A 176 -7.08 -18.39 12.41
C PRO A 176 -5.69 -18.99 12.72
N LEU A 177 -5.15 -19.80 11.80
CA LEU A 177 -3.82 -20.44 11.95
C LEU A 177 -2.72 -19.44 12.30
N LYS A 178 -2.78 -18.24 11.73
CA LYS A 178 -1.82 -17.16 12.02
C LYS A 178 -1.80 -16.70 13.49
N PHE A 179 -2.80 -17.08 14.29
CA PHE A 179 -2.86 -16.76 15.72
C PHE A 179 -2.38 -17.91 16.62
N GLU A 180 -1.78 -18.94 16.05
CA GLU A 180 -1.22 -20.10 16.75
C GLU A 180 -0.28 -19.70 17.90
N ALA A 181 0.51 -18.62 17.75
CA ALA A 181 1.40 -18.15 18.81
C ALA A 181 0.66 -17.78 20.09
N ALA A 182 -0.53 -17.20 20.00
CA ALA A 182 -1.36 -16.89 21.17
C ALA A 182 -1.90 -18.18 21.82
N LEU A 183 -2.33 -19.16 21.03
CA LEU A 183 -2.76 -20.47 21.54
C LEU A 183 -1.62 -21.20 22.23
N ARG A 184 -0.43 -21.22 21.62
CA ARG A 184 0.77 -21.82 22.19
C ARG A 184 1.15 -21.18 23.52
N SER A 185 1.11 -19.86 23.62
CA SER A 185 1.42 -19.13 24.83
C SER A 185 0.41 -19.41 25.95
N ASN A 186 -0.89 -19.48 25.61
CA ASN A 186 -1.91 -19.88 26.55
C ASN A 186 -1.70 -21.31 27.07
N CYS A 187 -1.34 -22.24 26.19
CA CYS A 187 -0.96 -23.60 26.54
C CYS A 187 0.18 -23.62 27.58
N LEU A 188 1.27 -22.91 27.30
CA LEU A 188 2.42 -22.82 28.20
C LEU A 188 2.05 -22.21 29.56
N TYR A 189 1.23 -21.17 29.58
CA TYR A 189 0.76 -20.53 30.81
C TYR A 189 -0.07 -21.48 31.66
N CYS A 190 -1.07 -22.14 31.08
CA CYS A 190 -1.93 -23.08 31.78
C CYS A 190 -1.13 -24.29 32.30
N PHE A 191 -0.20 -24.80 31.49
CA PHE A 191 0.63 -25.93 31.90
C PHE A 191 1.54 -25.56 33.09
N ARG A 192 2.18 -24.38 33.05
CA ARG A 192 3.00 -23.87 34.15
C ARG A 192 2.19 -23.70 35.45
N LYS A 193 0.95 -23.24 35.33
CA LYS A 193 0.03 -23.07 36.48
C LYS A 193 -0.34 -24.40 37.10
N ILE A 194 -0.51 -25.44 36.29
CA ILE A 194 -0.95 -26.78 36.71
C ILE A 194 0.24 -27.63 37.18
N PHE A 195 1.38 -27.52 36.50
CA PHE A 195 2.55 -28.35 36.75
C PHE A 195 3.43 -27.78 37.86
N PRO A 196 3.62 -28.49 39.01
CA PRO A 196 4.37 -27.97 40.14
C PRO A 196 5.84 -27.77 39.84
N GLU A 197 6.42 -26.68 40.33
CA GLU A 197 7.88 -26.41 40.19
C GLU A 197 8.77 -27.36 41.01
N SER A 198 8.19 -28.10 41.93
CA SER A 198 8.91 -29.05 42.80
C SER A 198 9.25 -30.38 42.16
N VAL A 199 8.87 -30.59 40.92
CA VAL A 199 9.12 -31.83 40.18
C VAL A 199 10.40 -31.70 39.35
N ASP A 200 11.35 -32.65 39.52
CA ASP A 200 12.63 -32.68 38.75
C ASP A 200 12.43 -33.11 37.27
N LEU A 201 11.47 -32.48 36.61
CA LEU A 201 11.14 -32.68 35.20
C LEU A 201 11.20 -31.38 34.43
N THR A 202 11.64 -31.45 33.19
CA THR A 202 11.48 -30.38 32.22
C THR A 202 10.41 -30.74 31.20
N TYR A 203 9.76 -29.74 30.66
CA TYR A 203 8.81 -29.91 29.59
C TYR A 203 9.07 -28.93 28.45
N GLU A 204 8.71 -29.33 27.24
CA GLU A 204 8.90 -28.56 26.03
C GLU A 204 7.62 -28.66 25.17
N PHE A 205 7.17 -27.53 24.63
CA PHE A 205 6.11 -27.49 23.63
C PHE A 205 6.71 -27.24 22.25
N VAL A 206 6.61 -28.23 21.37
CA VAL A 206 7.08 -28.15 20.00
C VAL A 206 5.89 -27.99 19.06
N PRO A 207 5.82 -26.91 18.26
CA PRO A 207 4.72 -26.74 17.32
C PRO A 207 4.78 -27.82 16.23
N GLU A 208 3.61 -28.35 15.89
CA GLU A 208 3.38 -29.26 14.78
C GLU A 208 2.63 -28.58 13.64
N LYS A 209 2.31 -29.34 12.59
CA LYS A 209 1.55 -28.79 11.45
C LYS A 209 0.16 -28.37 11.89
N SER A 210 -0.19 -27.14 11.51
CA SER A 210 -1.52 -26.60 11.66
C SER A 210 -2.28 -26.65 10.33
N GLN A 211 -3.62 -26.83 10.37
CA GLN A 211 -4.45 -26.95 9.18
C GLN A 211 -5.80 -26.26 9.32
N SER A 212 -6.36 -25.85 8.19
CA SER A 212 -7.70 -25.26 8.13
C SER A 212 -8.76 -26.35 7.92
N LEU A 213 -9.83 -26.30 8.70
CA LEU A 213 -10.96 -27.23 8.67
C LEU A 213 -12.27 -26.44 8.44
N GLY A 214 -12.45 -25.83 7.27
CA GLY A 214 -13.58 -24.97 6.98
C GLY A 214 -13.54 -23.67 7.80
N LEU A 215 -14.54 -23.46 8.69
CA LEU A 215 -14.58 -22.32 9.61
C LEU A 215 -13.62 -22.48 10.80
N HIS A 216 -13.25 -23.71 11.12
CA HIS A 216 -12.36 -24.02 12.22
C HIS A 216 -10.92 -24.20 11.75
N HIS A 217 -9.99 -24.05 12.68
CA HIS A 217 -8.57 -24.30 12.46
C HIS A 217 -8.08 -25.27 13.52
N GLN A 218 -7.23 -26.20 13.10
CA GLN A 218 -6.57 -27.15 13.98
C GLN A 218 -5.13 -26.73 14.16
N CYS A 219 -4.72 -26.51 15.41
CA CYS A 219 -3.32 -26.30 15.79
C CYS A 219 -2.88 -27.47 16.68
N SER A 220 -1.69 -28.01 16.40
CA SER A 220 -1.15 -29.13 17.17
C SER A 220 0.20 -28.77 17.76
N PHE A 221 0.45 -29.26 18.97
CA PHE A 221 1.70 -29.05 19.70
C PHE A 221 2.13 -30.37 20.30
N ARG A 222 3.42 -30.69 20.22
CA ARG A 222 3.96 -31.83 20.94
C ARG A 222 4.49 -31.38 22.29
N LEU A 223 3.99 -31.98 23.36
CA LEU A 223 4.43 -31.76 24.74
C LEU A 223 5.37 -32.90 25.11
N ILE A 224 6.63 -32.59 25.40
CA ILE A 224 7.69 -33.53 25.65
C ILE A 224 8.20 -33.34 27.08
N PHE A 225 8.26 -34.42 27.83
CA PHE A 225 8.80 -34.44 29.20
C PHE A 225 10.20 -35.09 29.21
N ARG A 226 11.16 -34.43 29.86
CA ARG A 226 12.52 -34.91 30.06
C ARG A 226 12.96 -34.76 31.53
N PRO A 227 13.95 -35.56 32.01
CA PRO A 227 14.55 -35.29 33.30
C PRO A 227 15.15 -33.89 33.36
N MET A 228 15.10 -33.23 34.50
CA MET A 228 15.70 -31.91 34.69
C MET A 228 17.22 -32.04 34.73
N GLU A 229 17.92 -31.26 33.93
CA GLU A 229 19.35 -31.14 33.98
C GLU A 229 19.80 -30.48 35.29
N LYS A 230 20.85 -31.03 35.93
CA LYS A 230 21.38 -30.48 37.17
C LYS A 230 21.84 -29.03 36.98
N GLY A 231 21.32 -28.13 37.83
CA GLY A 231 21.68 -26.72 37.84
C GLY A 231 20.66 -25.79 37.16
N PHE A 232 19.58 -26.32 36.61
CA PHE A 232 18.49 -25.52 36.08
C PHE A 232 17.23 -25.64 36.95
N THR A 233 16.55 -24.52 37.18
CA THR A 233 15.22 -24.48 37.78
C THR A 233 14.17 -24.14 36.70
N HIS A 234 12.90 -24.51 36.94
CA HIS A 234 11.79 -24.08 36.05
C HIS A 234 11.73 -22.57 35.88
N ALA A 235 11.95 -21.84 36.99
CA ALA A 235 11.99 -20.38 36.97
C ALA A 235 13.10 -19.81 36.05
N THR A 236 14.32 -20.40 36.13
CA THR A 236 15.44 -19.99 35.28
C THR A 236 15.15 -20.23 33.80
N ARG A 237 14.60 -21.39 33.47
CA ARG A 237 14.27 -21.75 32.08
C ARG A 237 13.18 -20.89 31.51
N TRP A 238 12.15 -20.60 32.31
CA TRP A 238 11.08 -19.67 31.91
C TRP A 238 11.60 -18.24 31.71
N SER A 239 12.47 -17.74 32.58
CA SER A 239 13.09 -16.43 32.44
C SER A 239 13.91 -16.33 31.15
N MET A 240 14.69 -17.39 30.80
CA MET A 240 15.43 -17.44 29.54
C MET A 240 14.51 -17.47 28.31
N GLN A 241 13.40 -18.22 28.39
CA GLN A 241 12.42 -18.23 27.28
C GLN A 241 11.74 -16.86 27.11
N LEU A 242 11.35 -16.22 28.19
CA LEU A 242 10.79 -14.85 28.15
C LEU A 242 11.80 -13.84 27.60
N GLU A 243 13.06 -13.91 28.02
CA GLU A 243 14.12 -13.03 27.52
C GLU A 243 14.34 -13.23 26.00
N ASN A 244 14.36 -14.47 25.53
CA ASN A 244 14.47 -14.76 24.10
C ASN A 244 13.26 -14.25 23.32
N ILE A 245 12.04 -14.39 23.85
CA ILE A 245 10.83 -13.86 23.24
C ILE A 245 10.87 -12.34 23.21
N GLN A 246 11.31 -11.67 24.28
CA GLN A 246 11.47 -10.23 24.31
C GLN A 246 12.49 -9.72 23.29
N LYS A 247 13.62 -10.43 23.13
CA LYS A 247 14.63 -10.12 22.09
C LYS A 247 14.06 -10.28 20.68
N GLN A 248 13.26 -11.33 20.43
CA GLN A 248 12.58 -11.52 19.14
C GLN A 248 11.52 -10.44 18.90
N LEU A 249 10.73 -10.08 19.93
CA LEU A 249 9.75 -8.97 19.86
C LEU A 249 10.41 -7.67 19.46
N TYR A 250 11.51 -7.32 20.15
CA TYR A 250 12.26 -6.10 19.85
C TYR A 250 12.81 -6.09 18.41
N LYS A 251 13.39 -7.23 17.99
CA LYS A 251 13.88 -7.39 16.61
C LYS A 251 12.75 -7.23 15.59
N ASN A 252 11.63 -7.94 15.78
CA ASN A 252 10.50 -7.86 14.84
C ASN A 252 9.86 -6.47 14.81
N ALA A 253 9.81 -5.77 15.96
CA ALA A 253 9.32 -4.38 16.00
C ALA A 253 10.24 -3.43 15.21
N LEU A 254 11.56 -3.64 15.29
CA LEU A 254 12.54 -2.89 14.49
C LEU A 254 12.41 -3.20 12.99
N ASP A 255 12.31 -4.49 12.63
CA ASP A 255 12.16 -4.93 11.24
C ASP A 255 10.85 -4.37 10.65
N PHE A 256 9.74 -4.42 11.42
CA PHE A 256 8.46 -3.82 11.02
C PHE A 256 8.54 -2.30 10.84
N ALA A 257 9.19 -1.59 11.77
CA ALA A 257 9.37 -0.14 11.66
C ALA A 257 10.18 0.23 10.41
N PHE A 258 11.24 -0.55 10.12
CA PHE A 258 12.06 -0.37 8.93
C PHE A 258 11.26 -0.64 7.64
N ASP A 259 10.46 -1.71 7.60
CA ASP A 259 9.59 -2.02 6.45
C ASP A 259 8.52 -0.96 6.23
N GLN A 260 7.94 -0.40 7.31
CA GLN A 260 6.98 0.71 7.22
C GLN A 260 7.64 1.98 6.67
N GLU A 261 8.83 2.33 7.15
CA GLU A 261 9.59 3.48 6.64
C GLU A 261 9.89 3.32 5.15
N LYS A 262 10.32 2.13 4.73
CA LYS A 262 10.56 1.78 3.33
C LYS A 262 9.29 1.94 2.49
N LEU A 263 8.16 1.38 2.96
CA LEU A 263 6.88 1.48 2.26
C LEU A 263 6.39 2.92 2.13
N VAL A 264 6.55 3.74 3.19
CA VAL A 264 6.20 5.18 3.14
C VAL A 264 7.06 5.89 2.11
N LYS A 265 8.36 5.61 2.08
CA LYS A 265 9.29 6.18 1.10
C LYS A 265 8.95 5.78 -0.34
N GLU A 266 8.65 4.52 -0.58
CA GLU A 266 8.22 4.01 -1.89
C GLU A 266 6.91 4.68 -2.35
N LYS A 267 5.93 4.81 -1.44
CA LYS A 267 4.67 5.52 -1.74
C LYS A 267 4.89 6.99 -2.02
N ALA A 268 5.74 7.67 -1.24
CA ALA A 268 6.07 9.08 -1.46
C ALA A 268 6.74 9.27 -2.83
N GLN A 269 7.71 8.43 -3.19
CA GLN A 269 8.33 8.44 -4.52
C GLN A 269 7.32 8.22 -5.63
N LYS A 270 6.39 7.28 -5.44
CA LYS A 270 5.36 7.01 -6.44
C LYS A 270 4.37 8.17 -6.60
N ILE A 271 4.03 8.85 -5.52
CA ILE A 271 3.20 10.06 -5.56
C ILE A 271 3.94 11.18 -6.31
N ASP A 272 5.22 11.40 -6.00
CA ASP A 272 6.05 12.41 -6.68
C ASP A 272 6.15 12.12 -8.20
N GLU A 273 6.43 10.87 -8.60
CA GLU A 273 6.41 10.46 -10.01
C GLU A 273 5.04 10.74 -10.69
N LEU A 274 3.94 10.42 -10.02
CA LEU A 274 2.60 10.65 -10.56
C LEU A 274 2.28 12.14 -10.68
N MET A 275 2.70 12.96 -9.71
CA MET A 275 2.54 14.41 -9.77
C MET A 275 3.35 15.03 -10.90
N LEU A 276 4.57 14.55 -11.14
CA LEU A 276 5.42 15.00 -12.25
C LEU A 276 4.90 14.62 -13.65
N ASN A 277 4.04 13.61 -13.75
CA ASN A 277 3.34 13.31 -15.00
C ASN A 277 2.24 14.33 -15.35
N VAL A 278 1.84 15.17 -14.38
CA VAL A 278 0.73 16.13 -14.54
C VAL A 278 1.19 17.57 -14.37
N LEU A 279 2.21 17.82 -13.54
CA LEU A 279 2.69 19.16 -13.18
C LEU A 279 4.20 19.28 -13.35
N PRO A 280 4.73 20.46 -13.74
CA PRO A 280 6.16 20.72 -13.73
C PRO A 280 6.77 20.60 -12.33
N ARG A 281 8.05 20.15 -12.23
CA ARG A 281 8.77 19.96 -10.97
C ARG A 281 8.65 21.16 -10.02
N LYS A 282 8.90 22.36 -10.53
CA LYS A 282 8.83 23.62 -9.76
C LYS A 282 7.45 23.85 -9.13
N ILE A 283 6.39 23.45 -9.81
CA ILE A 283 5.03 23.56 -9.30
C ILE A 283 4.77 22.53 -8.21
N VAL A 284 5.27 21.30 -8.40
CA VAL A 284 5.19 20.23 -7.38
C VAL A 284 5.91 20.65 -6.10
N ASP A 285 7.14 21.12 -6.18
CA ASP A 285 7.94 21.56 -5.03
C ASP A 285 7.25 22.68 -4.23
N ARG A 286 6.57 23.62 -4.92
CA ARG A 286 5.82 24.71 -4.29
C ARG A 286 4.53 24.22 -3.63
N LEU A 287 3.83 23.28 -4.24
CA LEU A 287 2.65 22.63 -3.63
C LEU A 287 3.03 21.85 -2.38
N GLU A 288 4.14 21.11 -2.41
CA GLU A 288 4.67 20.38 -1.26
C GLU A 288 5.08 21.32 -0.11
N SER A 289 5.58 22.51 -0.45
CA SER A 289 5.87 23.57 0.55
C SER A 289 4.60 24.22 1.14
N GLY A 290 3.42 23.85 0.65
CA GLY A 290 2.12 24.32 1.15
C GLY A 290 1.61 25.59 0.46
N GLU A 291 2.17 26.01 -0.67
CA GLU A 291 1.71 27.15 -1.44
C GLU A 291 0.39 26.78 -2.16
N LYS A 292 -0.66 27.56 -1.94
CA LYS A 292 -2.01 27.26 -2.45
C LYS A 292 -2.35 27.95 -3.76
N THR A 293 -1.66 29.03 -4.11
CA THR A 293 -1.92 29.80 -5.33
C THR A 293 -0.61 30.07 -6.02
N ILE A 294 -0.40 29.45 -7.17
CA ILE A 294 0.82 29.57 -7.94
C ILE A 294 0.50 30.27 -9.25
N SER A 295 1.11 31.43 -9.46
CA SER A 295 1.00 32.20 -10.71
C SER A 295 2.28 32.99 -10.92
N ASP A 296 3.01 32.67 -12.00
CA ASP A 296 4.30 33.27 -12.32
C ASP A 296 4.21 34.06 -13.64
N GLY A 297 4.70 35.28 -13.65
CA GLY A 297 4.84 36.07 -14.87
C GLY A 297 6.07 35.62 -15.66
N CYS A 298 5.88 35.19 -16.90
CA CYS A 298 6.97 34.81 -17.82
C CYS A 298 7.03 35.82 -18.96
N PRO A 299 8.01 36.76 -18.96
CA PRO A 299 8.01 37.90 -19.89
C PRO A 299 8.34 37.52 -21.34
N ASN A 300 9.06 36.42 -21.57
CA ASN A 300 9.61 36.05 -22.87
C ASN A 300 9.24 34.62 -23.29
N ALA A 301 8.02 34.19 -23.02
CA ALA A 301 7.56 32.85 -23.42
C ALA A 301 7.31 32.76 -24.93
N THR A 302 7.55 31.61 -25.52
CA THR A 302 7.14 31.27 -26.88
C THR A 302 6.18 30.10 -26.85
N ILE A 303 5.00 30.29 -27.43
CA ILE A 303 3.89 29.35 -27.39
C ILE A 303 3.66 28.77 -28.78
N LEU A 304 3.53 27.45 -28.85
CA LEU A 304 3.18 26.71 -30.04
C LEU A 304 1.83 26.03 -29.87
N PHE A 305 0.96 26.17 -30.86
CA PHE A 305 -0.21 25.30 -31.07
C PHE A 305 -0.06 24.54 -32.37
N SER A 306 -0.42 23.27 -32.35
CA SER A 306 -0.60 22.45 -33.54
C SER A 306 -1.97 21.82 -33.54
N ASP A 307 -2.50 21.53 -34.73
CA ASP A 307 -3.82 20.94 -34.94
C ASP A 307 -3.79 20.01 -36.16
N ILE A 308 -4.48 18.86 -36.08
CA ILE A 308 -4.54 17.88 -37.16
C ILE A 308 -5.65 18.24 -38.13
N VAL A 309 -5.29 18.49 -39.39
CA VAL A 309 -6.26 18.91 -40.39
C VAL A 309 -7.21 17.77 -40.75
N GLY A 310 -8.52 18.05 -40.66
CA GLY A 310 -9.54 17.06 -41.02
C GLY A 310 -9.83 15.99 -39.98
N PHE A 311 -9.27 16.12 -38.77
CA PHE A 311 -9.47 15.17 -37.68
C PHE A 311 -10.95 14.94 -37.33
N SER A 312 -11.77 15.99 -37.29
CA SER A 312 -13.22 15.90 -37.04
C SER A 312 -13.95 15.03 -38.08
N ALA A 313 -13.52 15.04 -39.36
CA ALA A 313 -14.06 14.17 -40.38
C ALA A 313 -13.62 12.71 -40.21
N MET A 314 -12.38 12.48 -39.82
CA MET A 314 -11.82 11.16 -39.53
C MET A 314 -12.50 10.52 -38.31
N SER A 315 -12.83 11.31 -37.29
CA SER A 315 -13.49 10.84 -36.06
C SER A 315 -14.92 10.29 -36.29
N VAL A 316 -15.53 10.58 -37.43
CA VAL A 316 -16.85 10.02 -37.80
C VAL A 316 -16.72 8.60 -38.36
N SER A 317 -15.57 8.21 -38.89
CA SER A 317 -15.35 6.93 -39.57
C SER A 317 -14.63 5.87 -38.74
N GLN A 318 -14.10 6.22 -37.59
CA GLN A 318 -13.34 5.32 -36.69
C GLN A 318 -14.04 5.20 -35.33
N SER A 319 -13.73 4.12 -34.58
CA SER A 319 -14.18 4.01 -33.20
C SER A 319 -13.44 5.01 -32.29
N ALA A 320 -14.09 5.41 -31.20
CA ALA A 320 -13.48 6.33 -30.23
C ALA A 320 -12.18 5.77 -29.64
N GLU A 321 -12.11 4.46 -29.42
CA GLU A 321 -10.95 3.76 -28.87
C GLU A 321 -9.76 3.78 -29.85
N GLU A 322 -10.01 3.49 -31.14
CA GLU A 322 -8.98 3.56 -32.19
C GLU A 322 -8.43 4.97 -32.32
N LEU A 323 -9.33 5.97 -32.30
CA LEU A 323 -8.96 7.37 -32.40
C LEU A 323 -8.07 7.83 -31.24
N VAL A 324 -8.41 7.46 -30.00
CA VAL A 324 -7.61 7.76 -28.80
C VAL A 324 -6.26 7.05 -28.88
N SER A 325 -6.21 5.80 -29.36
CA SER A 325 -4.95 5.07 -29.54
C SER A 325 -4.03 5.75 -30.54
N LEU A 326 -4.56 6.17 -31.70
CA LEU A 326 -3.79 6.88 -32.73
C LEU A 326 -3.25 8.23 -32.20
N LEU A 327 -4.07 9.00 -31.50
CA LEU A 327 -3.62 10.26 -30.90
C LEU A 327 -2.55 10.03 -29.84
N ASN A 328 -2.70 8.98 -29.02
CA ASN A 328 -1.72 8.64 -28.00
C ASN A 328 -0.36 8.27 -28.64
N ASP A 329 -0.34 7.50 -29.71
CA ASP A 329 0.88 7.11 -30.40
C ASP A 329 1.59 8.33 -31.00
N LEU A 330 0.84 9.22 -31.66
CA LEU A 330 1.40 10.45 -32.25
C LEU A 330 1.90 11.41 -31.15
N PHE A 331 1.08 11.67 -30.13
CA PHE A 331 1.45 12.60 -29.06
C PHE A 331 2.59 12.07 -28.20
N THR A 332 2.75 10.75 -28.06
CA THR A 332 3.92 10.18 -27.39
C THR A 332 5.22 10.53 -28.12
N LYS A 333 5.24 10.54 -29.45
CA LYS A 333 6.39 11.01 -30.23
C LYS A 333 6.66 12.50 -29.99
N PHE A 334 5.62 13.33 -29.96
CA PHE A 334 5.73 14.75 -29.65
C PHE A 334 6.23 15.00 -28.21
N ASP A 335 5.76 14.24 -27.25
CA ASP A 335 6.21 14.32 -25.85
C ASP A 335 7.72 14.02 -25.72
N GLN A 336 8.21 12.96 -26.41
CA GLN A 336 9.63 12.60 -26.43
C GLN A 336 10.48 13.71 -27.06
N ARG A 337 9.99 14.32 -28.13
CA ARG A 337 10.65 15.44 -28.79
C ARG A 337 10.68 16.68 -27.92
N ALA A 338 9.58 17.03 -27.28
CA ALA A 338 9.49 18.16 -26.35
C ALA A 338 10.52 18.01 -25.22
N LEU A 339 10.59 16.82 -24.62
CA LEU A 339 11.57 16.49 -23.60
C LEU A 339 13.03 16.63 -24.11
N SER A 340 13.32 16.13 -25.31
CA SER A 340 14.67 16.20 -25.90
C SER A 340 15.14 17.61 -26.19
N LEU A 341 14.21 18.52 -26.52
CA LEU A 341 14.48 19.93 -26.80
C LEU A 341 14.39 20.83 -25.57
N GLY A 342 13.96 20.30 -24.41
CA GLY A 342 13.77 21.08 -23.19
C GLY A 342 12.67 22.14 -23.33
N VAL A 343 11.62 21.84 -24.10
CA VAL A 343 10.39 22.62 -24.18
C VAL A 343 9.27 21.90 -23.42
N GLU A 344 8.34 22.66 -22.87
CA GLU A 344 7.33 22.13 -21.97
C GLU A 344 6.02 21.87 -22.71
N LYS A 345 5.53 20.64 -22.65
CA LYS A 345 4.15 20.31 -23.01
C LYS A 345 3.20 20.90 -21.97
N ILE A 346 2.24 21.69 -22.41
CA ILE A 346 1.25 22.30 -21.52
C ILE A 346 0.00 21.41 -21.43
N LYS A 347 -0.60 21.10 -22.56
CA LYS A 347 -1.82 20.28 -22.66
C LYS A 347 -2.12 19.85 -24.07
N THR A 348 -3.08 18.92 -24.18
CA THR A 348 -3.78 18.63 -25.44
C THR A 348 -5.21 19.14 -25.36
N ILE A 349 -5.78 19.57 -26.47
CA ILE A 349 -7.17 20.04 -26.58
C ILE A 349 -7.80 19.34 -27.79
N GLY A 350 -8.38 18.14 -27.54
CA GLY A 350 -8.78 17.26 -28.64
C GLY A 350 -7.56 16.77 -29.43
N ASP A 351 -7.49 17.12 -30.70
CA ASP A 351 -6.38 16.86 -31.62
C ASP A 351 -5.34 17.99 -31.68
N ALA A 352 -5.52 19.05 -30.91
CA ALA A 352 -4.55 20.12 -30.78
C ALA A 352 -3.52 19.81 -29.68
N TYR A 353 -2.26 20.16 -29.93
CA TYR A 353 -1.14 19.97 -29.01
C TYR A 353 -0.49 21.33 -28.70
N MET A 354 -0.32 21.65 -27.43
CA MET A 354 0.21 22.93 -26.96
C MET A 354 1.55 22.75 -26.25
N VAL A 355 2.57 23.51 -26.69
CA VAL A 355 3.91 23.56 -26.11
C VAL A 355 4.31 24.99 -25.78
N ALA A 356 5.13 25.14 -24.77
CA ALA A 356 5.77 26.39 -24.40
C ALA A 356 7.26 26.26 -24.19
N GLY A 357 8.00 27.32 -24.55
CA GLY A 357 9.40 27.51 -24.18
C GLY A 357 9.58 28.87 -23.52
N GLY A 358 10.65 29.07 -22.74
CA GLY A 358 10.95 30.37 -22.11
C GLY A 358 10.12 30.66 -20.86
N LEU A 359 9.55 29.64 -20.22
CA LEU A 359 8.86 29.80 -18.95
C LEU A 359 9.85 30.13 -17.81
N GLU A 360 11.10 29.67 -17.95
CA GLU A 360 12.19 29.91 -17.00
C GLU A 360 13.48 30.46 -17.65
N GLY A 361 13.52 30.57 -18.99
CA GLY A 361 14.71 30.87 -19.77
C GLY A 361 14.89 32.34 -20.19
N ASP A 362 15.89 32.58 -21.07
CA ASP A 362 16.24 33.88 -21.61
C ASP A 362 15.33 34.34 -22.78
N GLY A 363 14.41 33.51 -23.23
CA GLY A 363 13.43 33.73 -24.27
C GLY A 363 13.95 33.47 -25.70
N LYS A 364 15.08 34.00 -26.12
CA LYS A 364 15.56 33.88 -27.52
C LYS A 364 15.93 32.43 -27.89
N GLN A 365 16.72 31.78 -27.01
CA GLN A 365 17.10 30.37 -27.24
C GLN A 365 15.87 29.44 -27.15
N ASP A 366 14.90 29.80 -26.31
CA ASP A 366 13.67 29.06 -26.17
C ASP A 366 12.78 29.18 -27.40
N ALA A 367 12.70 30.37 -28.04
CA ALA A 367 11.99 30.57 -29.29
C ALA A 367 12.58 29.68 -30.43
N ILE A 368 13.90 29.56 -30.47
CA ILE A 368 14.58 28.66 -31.43
C ILE A 368 14.18 27.21 -31.18
N ARG A 369 14.20 26.74 -29.90
CA ARG A 369 13.82 25.37 -29.53
C ARG A 369 12.37 25.07 -29.88
N VAL A 370 11.46 26.01 -29.69
CA VAL A 370 10.02 25.88 -30.02
C VAL A 370 9.82 25.77 -31.54
N VAL A 371 10.56 26.52 -32.34
CA VAL A 371 10.53 26.38 -33.84
C VAL A 371 11.14 25.03 -34.27
N GLN A 372 12.22 24.58 -33.63
CA GLN A 372 12.79 23.25 -33.87
C GLN A 372 11.79 22.13 -33.51
N MET A 373 11.05 22.32 -32.40
CA MET A 373 9.93 21.42 -32.01
C MET A 373 8.92 21.34 -33.18
N ALA A 374 8.45 22.46 -33.70
CA ALA A 374 7.51 22.49 -34.80
C ALA A 374 8.03 21.74 -36.05
N ILE A 375 9.27 21.97 -36.45
CA ILE A 375 9.90 21.26 -37.57
C ILE A 375 9.96 19.76 -37.30
N GLY A 376 10.39 19.37 -36.12
CA GLY A 376 10.48 17.96 -35.72
C GLY A 376 9.12 17.26 -35.66
N MET A 377 8.03 17.95 -35.24
CA MET A 377 6.68 17.40 -35.24
C MET A 377 6.21 16.98 -36.62
N PHE A 378 6.60 17.69 -37.69
CA PHE A 378 6.29 17.28 -39.05
C PHE A 378 7.07 16.02 -39.46
N THR A 379 8.30 15.85 -38.98
CA THR A 379 9.06 14.61 -39.20
C THR A 379 8.37 13.44 -38.50
N ASP A 380 7.97 13.62 -37.23
CA ASP A 380 7.26 12.61 -36.47
C ASP A 380 5.91 12.23 -37.10
N LEU A 381 5.18 13.23 -37.63
CA LEU A 381 3.93 13.02 -38.36
C LEU A 381 4.14 12.23 -39.66
N ALA A 382 5.21 12.52 -40.41
CA ALA A 382 5.54 11.78 -41.65
C ALA A 382 5.87 10.30 -41.33
N GLU A 383 6.67 10.03 -40.28
CA GLU A 383 6.94 8.67 -39.82
C GLU A 383 5.65 7.97 -39.34
N PHE A 384 4.83 8.66 -38.61
CA PHE A 384 3.52 8.16 -38.12
C PHE A 384 2.62 7.78 -39.31
N ASN A 385 2.48 8.66 -40.30
CA ASN A 385 1.71 8.41 -41.51
C ASN A 385 2.20 7.16 -42.25
N GLN A 386 3.51 6.97 -42.37
CA GLN A 386 4.09 5.77 -42.99
C GLN A 386 3.76 4.52 -42.17
N GLN A 387 3.88 4.57 -40.84
CA GLN A 387 3.64 3.41 -39.98
C GLN A 387 2.18 2.97 -40.01
N HIS A 388 1.24 3.92 -40.01
CA HIS A 388 -0.21 3.66 -39.92
C HIS A 388 -0.89 3.69 -41.31
N GLN A 389 -0.13 3.88 -42.42
CA GLN A 389 -0.65 4.00 -43.79
C GLN A 389 -1.73 5.11 -43.89
N MET A 390 -1.47 6.26 -43.25
CA MET A 390 -2.33 7.43 -43.22
C MET A 390 -1.74 8.60 -43.96
N ALA A 391 -2.53 9.64 -44.24
CA ALA A 391 -2.11 10.86 -44.90
C ALA A 391 -2.57 12.10 -44.07
N LEU A 392 -2.32 12.06 -42.75
CA LEU A 392 -2.66 13.18 -41.86
C LEU A 392 -1.80 14.39 -42.22
N GLN A 393 -2.41 15.55 -42.19
CA GLN A 393 -1.73 16.84 -42.29
C GLN A 393 -1.89 17.59 -40.95
N MET A 394 -0.94 18.47 -40.66
CA MET A 394 -0.94 19.29 -39.46
C MET A 394 -0.68 20.74 -39.85
N ARG A 395 -1.22 21.66 -39.11
CA ARG A 395 -0.86 23.08 -39.17
C ARG A 395 -0.31 23.51 -37.78
N VAL A 396 0.63 24.43 -37.82
CA VAL A 396 1.29 24.91 -36.59
C VAL A 396 1.30 26.43 -36.61
N GLY A 397 1.02 27.00 -35.41
CA GLY A 397 1.10 28.42 -35.13
C GLY A 397 1.96 28.74 -33.93
N ILE A 398 2.86 29.74 -34.02
CA ILE A 398 3.79 30.12 -32.97
C ILE A 398 3.73 31.61 -32.71
N ASN A 399 3.69 32.00 -31.42
CA ASN A 399 3.80 33.39 -31.01
C ASN A 399 4.65 33.54 -29.75
N SER A 400 5.44 34.61 -29.68
CA SER A 400 6.31 34.92 -28.53
C SER A 400 5.84 36.21 -27.83
N GLY A 401 5.90 36.23 -26.49
CA GLY A 401 5.52 37.37 -25.68
C GLY A 401 5.28 37.00 -24.20
N PRO A 402 4.80 37.93 -23.39
CA PRO A 402 4.55 37.69 -21.98
C PRO A 402 3.31 36.80 -21.75
N VAL A 403 3.45 35.88 -20.77
CA VAL A 403 2.36 35.05 -20.28
C VAL A 403 2.37 34.98 -18.75
N VAL A 404 1.28 34.51 -18.15
CA VAL A 404 1.25 34.07 -16.76
C VAL A 404 1.09 32.58 -16.78
N ALA A 405 2.01 31.87 -16.14
CA ALA A 405 1.98 30.43 -15.93
C ALA A 405 1.48 30.13 -14.50
N GLY A 406 0.66 29.12 -14.29
CA GLY A 406 0.21 28.80 -12.96
C GLY A 406 -0.79 27.65 -12.88
N ILE A 407 -1.36 27.44 -11.70
CA ILE A 407 -2.38 26.43 -11.46
C ILE A 407 -3.71 27.07 -11.07
N ILE A 408 -4.78 26.51 -11.63
CA ILE A 408 -6.16 26.85 -11.28
C ILE A 408 -6.87 25.57 -10.77
N GLY A 409 -7.74 25.76 -9.78
CA GLY A 409 -8.57 24.72 -9.18
C GLY A 409 -8.09 24.30 -7.78
N HIS A 410 -9.02 23.76 -7.00
CA HIS A 410 -8.73 23.24 -5.65
C HIS A 410 -8.83 21.71 -5.56
N THR A 411 -9.68 21.11 -6.37
CA THR A 411 -9.92 19.66 -6.37
C THR A 411 -9.26 18.93 -7.55
N LYS A 412 -9.16 19.63 -8.69
CA LYS A 412 -8.43 19.16 -9.88
C LYS A 412 -7.52 20.31 -10.31
N PHE A 413 -6.24 20.17 -10.05
CA PHE A 413 -5.26 21.12 -10.51
C PHE A 413 -5.13 21.05 -12.03
N SER A 414 -5.12 22.22 -12.66
CA SER A 414 -4.77 22.37 -14.09
C SER A 414 -3.67 23.40 -14.18
N TYR A 415 -2.50 22.97 -14.63
CA TYR A 415 -1.42 23.87 -15.00
C TYR A 415 -1.69 24.40 -16.39
N ASP A 416 -1.68 25.71 -16.56
CA ASP A 416 -1.96 26.37 -17.83
C ASP A 416 -1.25 27.71 -17.96
N LEU A 417 -1.33 28.30 -19.16
CA LEU A 417 -0.77 29.61 -19.51
C LEU A 417 -1.88 30.56 -19.90
N TRP A 418 -1.78 31.81 -19.40
CA TRP A 418 -2.74 32.87 -19.71
C TRP A 418 -2.05 34.09 -20.27
N GLY A 419 -2.73 34.77 -21.17
CA GLY A 419 -2.29 36.03 -21.72
C GLY A 419 -2.63 36.18 -23.22
N ASN A 420 -2.52 37.43 -23.73
CA ASN A 420 -2.75 37.69 -25.15
C ASN A 420 -1.79 36.91 -26.06
N THR A 421 -0.59 36.60 -25.56
CA THR A 421 0.42 35.79 -26.25
C THR A 421 -0.10 34.41 -26.64
N VAL A 422 -0.83 33.76 -25.72
CA VAL A 422 -1.46 32.44 -25.94
C VAL A 422 -2.54 32.52 -26.98
N ASN A 423 -3.40 33.54 -26.89
CA ASN A 423 -4.49 33.76 -27.87
C ASN A 423 -3.91 34.03 -29.26
N THR A 424 -2.86 34.82 -29.36
CA THR A 424 -2.20 35.12 -30.65
C THR A 424 -1.57 33.86 -31.24
N ALA A 425 -0.91 32.99 -30.45
CA ALA A 425 -0.36 31.71 -30.92
C ALA A 425 -1.48 30.80 -31.50
N SER A 426 -2.62 30.70 -30.81
CA SER A 426 -3.80 29.97 -31.31
C SER A 426 -4.34 30.59 -32.61
N ARG A 427 -4.28 31.93 -32.79
CA ARG A 427 -4.65 32.55 -34.08
C ARG A 427 -3.64 32.27 -35.19
N MET A 428 -2.34 32.20 -34.87
CA MET A 428 -1.31 31.78 -35.83
C MET A 428 -1.59 30.35 -36.32
N GLU A 429 -1.99 29.45 -35.41
CA GLU A 429 -2.37 28.06 -35.78
C GLU A 429 -3.61 28.04 -36.65
N SER A 430 -4.74 28.62 -36.18
CA SER A 430 -6.06 28.53 -36.87
C SER A 430 -6.10 29.23 -38.24
N THR A 431 -5.22 30.18 -38.49
CA THR A 431 -5.06 30.85 -39.77
C THR A 431 -3.89 30.29 -40.61
N SER A 432 -3.16 29.31 -40.12
CA SER A 432 -2.10 28.63 -40.87
C SER A 432 -2.69 27.73 -41.96
N LEU A 433 -1.83 27.30 -42.89
CA LEU A 433 -2.16 26.36 -43.94
C LEU A 433 -1.74 24.92 -43.55
N PRO A 434 -2.44 23.90 -44.05
CA PRO A 434 -1.98 22.52 -43.92
C PRO A 434 -0.53 22.35 -44.36
N GLY A 435 0.28 21.64 -43.58
CA GLY A 435 1.72 21.43 -43.89
C GLY A 435 2.60 22.65 -43.63
N LYS A 436 2.12 23.71 -42.96
CA LYS A 436 2.91 24.93 -42.73
C LYS A 436 3.05 25.29 -41.24
N ILE A 437 4.19 25.89 -40.92
CA ILE A 437 4.48 26.51 -39.64
C ILE A 437 4.36 28.01 -39.80
N GLN A 438 3.32 28.60 -39.18
CA GLN A 438 3.06 30.04 -39.22
C GLN A 438 3.53 30.69 -37.90
N ILE A 439 4.28 31.78 -38.04
CA ILE A 439 4.81 32.50 -36.88
C ILE A 439 4.37 33.99 -36.93
N SER A 440 4.24 34.58 -35.76
CA SER A 440 3.94 36.00 -35.59
C SER A 440 5.18 36.89 -35.83
N PRO A 441 4.99 38.20 -35.96
CA PRO A 441 6.10 39.17 -36.08
C PRO A 441 7.04 39.14 -34.85
N SER A 442 6.50 38.95 -33.64
CA SER A 442 7.32 38.87 -32.44
C SER A 442 8.21 37.64 -32.39
N THR A 443 7.73 36.49 -32.86
CA THR A 443 8.55 35.27 -33.00
C THR A 443 9.56 35.44 -34.13
N TYR A 444 9.15 36.01 -35.29
CA TYR A 444 10.03 36.26 -36.42
C TYR A 444 11.29 37.06 -36.01
N LEU A 445 11.13 38.11 -35.24
CA LEU A 445 12.25 38.94 -34.75
C LEU A 445 13.28 38.14 -33.93
N GLN A 446 12.86 37.11 -33.23
CA GLN A 446 13.72 36.30 -32.39
C GLN A 446 14.46 35.19 -33.18
N VAL A 447 13.86 34.68 -34.26
CA VAL A 447 14.36 33.47 -34.93
C VAL A 447 14.84 33.65 -36.37
N LYS A 448 14.66 34.84 -36.95
CA LYS A 448 14.98 35.12 -38.37
C LYS A 448 16.42 34.85 -38.81
N GLU A 449 17.36 34.82 -37.90
CA GLU A 449 18.78 34.57 -38.17
C GLU A 449 19.10 33.06 -38.22
N TYR A 450 18.18 32.21 -37.82
CA TYR A 450 18.40 30.76 -37.64
C TYR A 450 17.63 29.88 -38.62
N PHE A 451 16.53 30.44 -39.19
CA PHE A 451 15.62 29.68 -40.02
C PHE A 451 15.40 30.39 -41.37
N ASP A 452 15.07 29.61 -42.39
CA ASP A 452 14.57 30.09 -43.65
C ASP A 452 13.10 30.46 -43.50
N ILE A 453 12.77 31.75 -43.63
CA ILE A 453 11.48 32.32 -43.33
C ILE A 453 10.97 33.19 -44.47
N GLN A 454 9.77 32.89 -44.93
CA GLN A 454 9.08 33.63 -45.97
C GLN A 454 7.94 34.50 -45.40
N ALA A 455 7.92 35.77 -45.76
CA ALA A 455 6.80 36.63 -45.38
C ALA A 455 5.51 36.17 -46.11
N ARG A 456 4.40 36.13 -45.35
CA ARG A 456 3.05 35.91 -45.88
C ARG A 456 2.32 37.22 -45.98
N GLU A 457 1.29 37.29 -46.80
CA GLU A 457 0.37 38.45 -46.86
C GLU A 457 -0.31 38.72 -45.52
N LEU A 458 -0.88 39.91 -45.36
CA LEU A 458 -1.67 40.25 -44.15
C LEU A 458 -2.80 39.25 -43.98
N VAL A 459 -2.88 38.67 -42.81
CA VAL A 459 -3.93 37.70 -42.45
C VAL A 459 -4.91 38.32 -41.45
N GLU A 460 -6.20 38.23 -41.73
CA GLU A 460 -7.22 38.63 -40.82
C GLU A 460 -7.31 37.68 -39.60
N CYS A 461 -6.96 38.15 -38.42
CA CYS A 461 -6.99 37.39 -37.21
C CYS A 461 -8.11 37.89 -36.27
N LYS A 462 -9.04 37.03 -35.93
CA LYS A 462 -10.17 37.39 -35.06
C LYS A 462 -9.70 38.05 -33.74
N GLY A 463 -10.12 39.29 -33.50
CA GLY A 463 -9.78 40.04 -32.30
C GLY A 463 -8.42 40.73 -32.34
N LEU A 464 -7.62 40.55 -33.40
CA LEU A 464 -6.31 41.18 -33.58
C LEU A 464 -6.24 42.02 -34.86
N GLY A 465 -7.22 41.92 -35.75
CA GLY A 465 -7.25 42.58 -37.06
C GLY A 465 -6.27 41.96 -38.05
N GLN A 466 -5.80 42.76 -39.01
CA GLN A 466 -4.84 42.30 -40.02
C GLN A 466 -3.42 42.32 -39.49
N ILE A 467 -2.76 41.15 -39.50
CA ILE A 467 -1.40 40.96 -39.00
C ILE A 467 -0.52 40.38 -40.08
N MET A 468 0.70 40.94 -40.22
CA MET A 468 1.78 40.32 -41.00
C MET A 468 2.17 39.00 -40.37
N THR A 469 2.23 37.94 -41.12
CA THR A 469 2.68 36.61 -40.64
C THR A 469 3.75 36.05 -41.52
N TYR A 470 4.42 35.00 -41.03
CA TYR A 470 5.56 34.40 -41.73
C TYR A 470 5.45 32.89 -41.73
N PHE A 471 5.92 32.24 -42.79
CA PHE A 471 6.06 30.79 -42.82
C PHE A 471 7.53 30.38 -42.61
N VAL A 472 7.76 29.37 -41.80
CA VAL A 472 9.10 28.74 -41.61
C VAL A 472 9.21 27.55 -42.55
N HIS A 473 10.28 27.51 -43.33
CA HIS A 473 10.56 26.45 -44.32
C HIS A 473 11.63 25.45 -43.86
N GLY A 474 12.47 25.81 -42.88
CA GLY A 474 13.56 24.95 -42.38
C GLY A 474 14.71 25.75 -41.78
N HIS A 475 15.81 25.07 -41.48
CA HIS A 475 17.03 25.73 -41.02
C HIS A 475 17.73 26.51 -42.13
N GLN A 476 18.33 27.65 -41.81
CA GLN A 476 19.09 28.46 -42.75
C GLN A 476 20.29 27.65 -43.32
N GLY A 477 20.39 27.52 -44.68
CA GLY A 477 21.47 26.79 -45.36
C GLY A 477 21.23 25.29 -45.59
N SER A 478 20.09 24.73 -45.20
CA SER A 478 19.68 23.38 -45.63
C SER A 478 19.28 23.40 -47.11
N GLN A 479 20.08 22.77 -48.00
CA GLN A 479 19.68 22.53 -49.41
C GLN A 479 18.55 21.49 -49.40
N GLY A 480 17.31 21.96 -49.60
CA GLY A 480 16.11 21.16 -49.63
C GLY A 480 15.08 21.76 -48.65
N GLY A 481 14.28 22.70 -49.18
CA GLY A 481 13.09 23.16 -48.43
C GLY A 481 12.29 21.92 -48.04
N LEU A 482 11.90 21.82 -46.76
CA LEU A 482 11.00 20.79 -46.28
C LEU A 482 9.64 20.97 -46.99
N GLU A 483 9.50 20.39 -48.20
CA GLU A 483 8.19 20.18 -48.82
C GLU A 483 7.51 19.05 -48.01
N PHE A 484 6.72 19.43 -47.05
CA PHE A 484 5.83 18.53 -46.32
C PHE A 484 4.71 18.08 -47.26
N GLY A 485 4.98 17.02 -48.03
CA GLY A 485 4.11 16.20 -48.86
C GLY A 485 2.75 16.77 -49.24
N VAL A 486 2.70 17.57 -50.30
CA VAL A 486 1.49 17.70 -51.12
C VAL A 486 1.73 16.82 -52.37
N THR A 487 1.43 15.53 -52.24
CA THR A 487 1.14 14.72 -53.45
C THR A 487 -0.36 14.97 -53.75
N ASN A 488 -0.59 15.55 -54.92
CA ASN A 488 -1.93 15.76 -55.52
C ASN A 488 -2.79 14.49 -55.51
#